data_f20d337afe53ce690b8b2d87540ca7b8
#
_entry.id   f20d337afe53ce690b8b2d87540ca7b8
#
_cell.length_a   1.000
_cell.length_b   1.000
_cell.length_c   1.000
_cell.angle_alpha   90.00
_cell.angle_beta   90.00
_cell.angle_gamma   90.00
#
_symmetry.space_group_name_H-M   'P 1'
#
loop_
_entity.id
_entity.type
_entity.pdbx_description
1 polymer ?
#
loop_
_entity_poly.entity_id
_entity_poly.type
_entity_poly.pdbx_seq_one_letter_code
_entity_poly.pdbx_strand_id
1 'polypeptide(L)'
;INEVVANFWWLIAGFGFSIFVITRWLLRSPKPRLLWDKAKFSFPLVARITKNSNAAGYTNTLSILTRSGLPLVESMHIASDVVANAFLKKELQQTTQSVTEGASLADSLGEIGQFPPMVVHMISAGEQSGDLDVMLSRVASYQQNEVERVVSALVKLVEPLMLLIMGGIVMFIVIAILLPMLSMNQLV
;
A
#
# COMPACT_ATOMS: atom_id res chain seq x y z
N ILE A 1 -11.92 -34.94 -21.66
CA ILE A 1 -11.48 -33.65 -21.08
C ILE A 1 -12.69 -32.72 -20.86
N ASN A 2 -13.71 -32.76 -21.70
CA ASN A 2 -14.88 -31.87 -21.63
C ASN A 2 -15.76 -32.10 -20.40
N GLU A 3 -15.87 -33.31 -19.90
CA GLU A 3 -16.71 -33.67 -18.73
C GLU A 3 -16.08 -33.22 -17.39
N VAL A 4 -14.75 -33.19 -17.31
CA VAL A 4 -14.06 -32.76 -16.11
C VAL A 4 -14.17 -31.25 -15.90
N VAL A 5 -14.09 -30.46 -16.97
CA VAL A 5 -14.23 -29.00 -16.91
C VAL A 5 -15.69 -28.60 -16.61
N ALA A 6 -16.66 -29.29 -17.19
CA ALA A 6 -18.08 -29.01 -17.00
C ALA A 6 -18.58 -29.35 -15.58
N ASN A 7 -17.93 -30.28 -14.88
CA ASN A 7 -18.36 -30.70 -13.53
C ASN A 7 -17.58 -29.99 -12.40
N PHE A 8 -16.43 -29.37 -12.70
CA PHE A 8 -15.58 -28.73 -11.70
C PHE A 8 -15.69 -27.20 -11.63
N TRP A 9 -16.35 -26.56 -12.60
CA TRP A 9 -16.50 -25.10 -12.60
C TRP A 9 -17.32 -24.58 -11.40
N TRP A 10 -18.27 -25.38 -10.90
CA TRP A 10 -19.04 -25.05 -9.70
C TRP A 10 -18.17 -25.03 -8.43
N LEU A 11 -17.18 -25.92 -8.36
CA LEU A 11 -16.25 -25.97 -7.24
C LEU A 11 -15.30 -24.77 -7.27
N ILE A 12 -14.83 -24.35 -8.45
CA ILE A 12 -13.99 -23.16 -8.63
C ILE A 12 -14.80 -21.89 -8.32
N ALA A 13 -16.02 -21.79 -8.81
CA ALA A 13 -16.91 -20.67 -8.51
C ALA A 13 -17.31 -20.64 -7.01
N GLY A 14 -17.64 -21.79 -6.42
CA GLY A 14 -17.94 -21.92 -4.99
C GLY A 14 -16.77 -21.59 -4.09
N PHE A 15 -15.56 -22.01 -4.46
CA PHE A 15 -14.33 -21.72 -3.73
C PHE A 15 -13.97 -20.22 -3.83
N GLY A 16 -14.09 -19.62 -5.01
CA GLY A 16 -13.88 -18.18 -5.23
C GLY A 16 -14.91 -17.34 -4.44
N PHE A 17 -16.17 -17.74 -4.46
CA PHE A 17 -17.22 -17.06 -3.70
C PHE A 17 -17.05 -17.22 -2.19
N SER A 18 -16.63 -18.40 -1.72
CA SER A 18 -16.34 -18.66 -0.30
C SER A 18 -15.17 -17.78 0.18
N ILE A 19 -14.08 -17.69 -0.58
CA ILE A 19 -12.95 -16.79 -0.27
C ILE A 19 -13.42 -15.33 -0.24
N PHE A 20 -14.24 -14.91 -1.20
CA PHE A 20 -14.77 -13.55 -1.24
C PHE A 20 -15.67 -13.23 -0.04
N VAL A 21 -16.55 -14.15 0.36
CA VAL A 21 -17.44 -13.98 1.52
C VAL A 21 -16.63 -13.97 2.82
N ILE A 22 -15.65 -14.88 2.96
CA ILE A 22 -14.80 -14.96 4.14
C ILE A 22 -13.94 -13.69 4.29
N THR A 23 -13.34 -13.20 3.21
CA THR A 23 -12.56 -11.95 3.24
C THR A 23 -13.43 -10.74 3.57
N ARG A 24 -14.65 -10.66 3.01
CA ARG A 24 -15.58 -9.58 3.30
C ARG A 24 -16.13 -9.62 4.72
N TRP A 25 -16.32 -10.81 5.28
CA TRP A 25 -16.79 -11.00 6.67
C TRP A 25 -15.68 -10.71 7.68
N LEU A 26 -14.44 -11.15 7.42
CA LEU A 26 -13.26 -10.80 8.23
C LEU A 26 -12.97 -9.30 8.26
N LEU A 27 -13.19 -8.59 7.14
CA LEU A 27 -12.95 -7.15 7.03
C LEU A 27 -14.04 -6.29 7.73
N ARG A 28 -15.16 -6.89 8.12
CA ARG A 28 -16.26 -6.18 8.80
C ARG A 28 -16.09 -6.07 10.31
N SER A 29 -15.21 -6.85 10.91
CA SER A 29 -15.00 -6.86 12.37
C SER A 29 -13.81 -5.96 12.76
N PRO A 30 -13.94 -5.09 13.79
CA PRO A 30 -12.87 -4.13 14.15
C PRO A 30 -11.61 -4.79 14.72
N LYS A 31 -11.71 -5.96 15.35
CA LYS A 31 -10.57 -6.68 15.95
C LYS A 31 -9.64 -7.34 14.92
N PRO A 32 -10.11 -8.04 13.86
CA PRO A 32 -9.24 -8.57 12.83
C PRO A 32 -8.64 -7.48 11.92
N ARG A 33 -9.22 -6.28 11.85
CA ARG A 33 -8.68 -5.18 11.05
C ARG A 33 -7.28 -4.74 11.51
N LEU A 34 -7.06 -4.67 12.83
CA LEU A 34 -5.74 -4.39 13.40
C LEU A 34 -4.71 -5.48 13.11
N LEU A 35 -5.11 -6.76 13.14
CA LEU A 35 -4.25 -7.89 12.81
C LEU A 35 -3.94 -7.97 11.31
N TRP A 36 -4.91 -7.67 10.46
CA TRP A 36 -4.72 -7.59 9.00
C TRP A 36 -3.85 -6.41 8.59
N ASP A 37 -4.03 -5.26 9.22
CA ASP A 37 -3.17 -4.09 9.00
C ASP A 37 -1.73 -4.36 9.47
N LYS A 38 -1.56 -5.14 10.53
CA LYS A 38 -0.26 -5.63 10.98
C LYS A 38 0.33 -6.70 10.05
N ALA A 39 -0.50 -7.58 9.49
CA ALA A 39 -0.09 -8.63 8.55
C ALA A 39 0.31 -8.06 7.16
N LYS A 40 -0.28 -6.95 6.71
CA LYS A 40 0.16 -6.25 5.50
C LYS A 40 1.63 -5.80 5.56
N PHE A 41 2.15 -5.57 6.76
CA PHE A 41 3.58 -5.27 6.96
C PHE A 41 4.49 -6.50 6.86
N SER A 42 3.93 -7.73 6.82
CA SER A 42 4.71 -8.97 6.65
C SER A 42 5.09 -9.26 5.20
N PHE A 43 4.37 -8.69 4.21
CA PHE A 43 4.74 -8.79 2.80
C PHE A 43 5.63 -7.60 2.42
N PRO A 44 6.93 -7.82 2.10
CA PRO A 44 7.91 -6.73 2.01
C PRO A 44 7.55 -5.66 0.96
N LEU A 45 6.91 -6.04 -0.15
CA LEU A 45 6.52 -5.09 -1.20
C LEU A 45 5.28 -4.27 -0.80
N VAL A 46 4.24 -4.95 -0.31
CA VAL A 46 2.98 -4.31 0.12
C VAL A 46 3.22 -3.46 1.37
N ALA A 47 4.04 -3.96 2.29
CA ALA A 47 4.45 -3.23 3.48
C ALA A 47 5.13 -1.91 3.12
N ARG A 48 6.08 -1.93 2.19
CA ARG A 48 6.82 -0.75 1.77
C ARG A 48 5.90 0.30 1.13
N ILE A 49 4.98 -0.12 0.26
CA ILE A 49 4.02 0.78 -0.39
C ILE A 49 3.05 1.38 0.64
N THR A 50 2.46 0.55 1.48
CA THR A 50 1.50 0.99 2.51
C THR A 50 2.16 1.94 3.51
N LYS A 51 3.38 1.62 3.95
CA LYS A 51 4.19 2.43 4.85
C LYS A 51 4.48 3.81 4.24
N ASN A 52 5.01 3.84 3.03
CA ASN A 52 5.36 5.09 2.36
C ASN A 52 4.12 5.94 2.05
N SER A 53 3.02 5.33 1.61
CA SER A 53 1.78 6.05 1.29
C SER A 53 1.12 6.67 2.53
N ASN A 54 1.07 5.95 3.65
CA ASN A 54 0.53 6.50 4.91
C ASN A 54 1.43 7.59 5.49
N ALA A 55 2.75 7.39 5.46
CA ALA A 55 3.71 8.40 5.90
C ALA A 55 3.64 9.65 5.02
N ALA A 56 3.51 9.49 3.70
CA ALA A 56 3.34 10.60 2.77
C ALA A 56 2.03 11.37 3.02
N GLY A 57 0.92 10.67 3.22
CA GLY A 57 -0.37 11.28 3.55
C GLY A 57 -0.31 12.10 4.84
N TYR A 58 0.29 11.53 5.89
CA TYR A 58 0.48 12.22 7.17
C TYR A 58 1.35 13.47 7.01
N THR A 59 2.55 13.34 6.46
CA THR A 59 3.50 14.46 6.35
C THR A 59 3.02 15.54 5.40
N ASN A 60 2.31 15.17 4.32
CA ASN A 60 1.70 16.15 3.42
C ASN A 60 0.61 16.97 4.12
N THR A 61 -0.30 16.31 4.83
CA THR A 61 -1.35 17.01 5.59
C THR A 61 -0.75 17.88 6.68
N LEU A 62 0.22 17.36 7.44
CA LEU A 62 0.92 18.11 8.47
C LEU A 62 1.59 19.37 7.89
N SER A 63 2.29 19.24 6.74
CA SER A 63 2.94 20.36 6.04
C SER A 63 1.92 21.43 5.61
N ILE A 64 0.79 21.03 5.06
CA ILE A 64 -0.25 21.98 4.61
C ILE A 64 -0.81 22.76 5.81
N LEU A 65 -1.10 22.07 6.91
CA LEU A 65 -1.71 22.67 8.08
C LEU A 65 -0.74 23.62 8.81
N THR A 66 0.51 23.20 9.01
CA THR A 66 1.53 24.06 9.65
C THR A 66 1.84 25.30 8.81
N ARG A 67 1.92 25.18 7.48
CA ARG A 67 2.07 26.31 6.56
C ARG A 67 0.85 27.24 6.55
N SER A 68 -0.32 26.75 6.90
CA SER A 68 -1.54 27.55 7.06
C SER A 68 -1.59 28.28 8.42
N GLY A 69 -0.56 28.12 9.25
CA GLY A 69 -0.44 28.75 10.57
C GLY A 69 -1.14 28.03 11.71
N LEU A 70 -1.60 26.78 11.49
CA LEU A 70 -2.13 25.97 12.59
C LEU A 70 -1.00 25.54 13.54
N PRO A 71 -1.24 25.51 14.86
CA PRO A 71 -0.30 24.96 15.84
C PRO A 71 0.10 23.53 15.48
N LEU A 72 1.37 23.19 15.74
CA LEU A 72 1.92 21.88 15.39
C LEU A 72 1.09 20.71 15.95
N VAL A 73 0.75 20.76 17.22
CA VAL A 73 0.00 19.69 17.91
C VAL A 73 -1.40 19.49 17.29
N GLU A 74 -2.10 20.58 16.99
CA GLU A 74 -3.41 20.52 16.34
C GLU A 74 -3.29 19.96 14.91
N SER A 75 -2.25 20.38 14.17
CA SER A 75 -1.94 19.87 12.84
C SER A 75 -1.63 18.36 12.87
N MET A 76 -0.92 17.88 13.88
CA MET A 76 -0.63 16.46 14.08
C MET A 76 -1.90 15.64 14.35
N HIS A 77 -2.82 16.18 15.15
CA HIS A 77 -4.12 15.54 15.40
C HIS A 77 -4.89 15.33 14.09
N ILE A 78 -5.07 16.39 13.32
CA ILE A 78 -5.81 16.34 12.05
C ILE A 78 -5.09 15.43 11.04
N ALA A 79 -3.75 15.53 10.95
CA ALA A 79 -2.97 14.71 10.03
C ALA A 79 -3.06 13.20 10.37
N SER A 80 -3.15 12.85 11.65
CA SER A 80 -3.31 11.45 12.07
C SER A 80 -4.63 10.84 11.60
N ASP A 81 -5.67 11.65 11.41
CA ASP A 81 -7.00 11.20 10.96
C ASP A 81 -7.03 10.81 9.49
N VAL A 82 -6.13 11.34 8.67
CA VAL A 82 -5.98 10.99 7.25
C VAL A 82 -5.35 9.62 7.06
N VAL A 83 -4.65 9.11 8.06
CA VAL A 83 -3.95 7.81 7.98
C VAL A 83 -4.96 6.66 7.95
N ALA A 84 -4.95 5.90 6.86
CA ALA A 84 -5.86 4.78 6.67
C ALA A 84 -5.52 3.56 7.53
N ASN A 85 -4.24 3.38 7.90
CA ASN A 85 -3.80 2.26 8.72
C ASN A 85 -4.09 2.53 10.19
N ALA A 86 -4.98 1.73 10.79
CA ALA A 86 -5.43 1.91 12.17
C ALA A 86 -4.32 1.75 13.22
N PHE A 87 -3.31 0.90 12.94
CA PHE A 87 -2.16 0.74 13.82
C PHE A 87 -1.31 2.01 13.82
N LEU A 88 -0.91 2.48 12.62
CA LEU A 88 -0.11 3.71 12.50
C LEU A 88 -0.85 4.94 13.04
N LYS A 89 -2.15 5.04 12.79
CA LYS A 89 -2.98 6.12 13.35
C LYS A 89 -2.89 6.18 14.88
N LYS A 90 -2.98 5.03 15.55
CA LYS A 90 -2.88 4.94 17.00
C LYS A 90 -1.48 5.37 17.49
N GLU A 91 -0.42 4.92 16.83
CA GLU A 91 0.95 5.32 17.16
C GLU A 91 1.14 6.84 16.99
N LEU A 92 0.63 7.43 15.90
CA LEU A 92 0.69 8.88 15.67
C LEU A 92 -0.09 9.69 16.69
N GLN A 93 -1.23 9.19 17.18
CA GLN A 93 -1.96 9.83 18.27
C GLN A 93 -1.17 9.81 19.58
N GLN A 94 -0.46 8.72 19.88
CA GLN A 94 0.44 8.64 21.04
C GLN A 94 1.63 9.60 20.87
N THR A 95 2.22 9.65 19.68
CA THR A 95 3.27 10.61 19.33
C THR A 95 2.82 12.05 19.52
N THR A 96 1.59 12.37 19.11
CA THR A 96 1.02 13.71 19.33
C THR A 96 0.96 14.06 20.81
N GLN A 97 0.62 13.10 21.66
CA GLN A 97 0.62 13.29 23.11
C GLN A 97 2.05 13.56 23.64
N SER A 98 3.04 12.76 23.21
CA SER A 98 4.44 12.96 23.61
C SER A 98 4.98 14.33 23.20
N VAL A 99 4.67 14.77 21.97
CA VAL A 99 5.07 16.11 21.48
C VAL A 99 4.35 17.23 22.28
N THR A 100 3.11 17.02 22.69
CA THR A 100 2.38 17.97 23.56
C THR A 100 3.09 18.10 24.92
N GLU A 101 3.70 17.03 25.41
CA GLU A 101 4.48 16.98 26.63
C GLU A 101 5.91 17.52 26.46
N GLY A 102 6.28 17.93 25.25
CA GLY A 102 7.56 18.58 24.95
C GLY A 102 8.62 17.67 24.33
N ALA A 103 8.25 16.45 23.92
CA ALA A 103 9.18 15.59 23.17
C ALA A 103 9.43 16.12 21.76
N SER A 104 10.62 15.80 21.20
CA SER A 104 10.93 16.08 19.79
C SER A 104 10.00 15.32 18.85
N LEU A 105 9.47 15.99 17.84
CA LEU A 105 8.67 15.37 16.78
C LEU A 105 9.51 14.33 16.01
N ALA A 106 10.76 14.67 15.68
CA ALA A 106 11.65 13.78 14.94
C ALA A 106 11.92 12.49 15.70
N ASP A 107 12.27 12.59 16.99
CA ASP A 107 12.58 11.43 17.82
C ASP A 107 11.34 10.54 17.99
N SER A 108 10.21 11.15 18.30
CA SER A 108 8.93 10.44 18.48
C SER A 108 8.46 9.73 17.20
N LEU A 109 8.65 10.33 16.02
CA LEU A 109 8.37 9.67 14.73
C LEU A 109 9.38 8.58 14.42
N GLY A 110 10.64 8.74 14.84
CA GLY A 110 11.69 7.75 14.71
C GLY A 110 11.39 6.47 15.49
N GLU A 111 10.88 6.59 16.71
CA GLU A 111 10.51 5.46 17.59
C GLU A 111 9.40 4.59 16.97
N ILE A 112 8.45 5.16 16.25
CA ILE A 112 7.42 4.40 15.51
C ILE A 112 8.06 3.45 14.48
N GLY A 113 9.23 3.80 13.91
CA GLY A 113 9.95 3.02 12.92
C GLY A 113 9.18 2.85 11.58
N GLN A 114 8.12 3.61 11.36
CA GLN A 114 7.32 3.58 10.14
C GLN A 114 7.69 4.66 9.12
N PHE A 115 8.50 5.63 9.54
CA PHE A 115 9.01 6.68 8.66
C PHE A 115 10.41 6.33 8.15
N PRO A 116 10.73 6.65 6.88
CA PRO A 116 12.09 6.50 6.37
C PRO A 116 13.09 7.33 7.20
N PRO A 117 14.32 6.86 7.43
CA PRO A 117 15.31 7.59 8.21
C PRO A 117 15.58 9.01 7.68
N MET A 118 15.56 9.18 6.35
CA MET A 118 15.74 10.49 5.72
C MET A 118 14.68 11.50 6.15
N VAL A 119 13.42 11.04 6.30
CA VAL A 119 12.31 11.88 6.76
C VAL A 119 12.53 12.34 8.20
N VAL A 120 12.92 11.42 9.08
CA VAL A 120 13.22 11.74 10.49
C VAL A 120 14.36 12.75 10.58
N HIS A 121 15.43 12.55 9.79
CA HIS A 121 16.56 13.50 9.76
C HIS A 121 16.17 14.88 9.25
N MET A 122 15.34 14.97 8.22
CA MET A 122 14.84 16.26 7.70
C MET A 122 13.97 16.99 8.72
N ILE A 123 13.11 16.28 9.42
CA ILE A 123 12.27 16.85 10.49
C ILE A 123 13.13 17.32 11.65
N SER A 124 14.12 16.53 12.08
CA SER A 124 15.07 16.91 13.12
C SER A 124 15.85 18.18 12.77
N ALA A 125 16.32 18.28 11.52
CA ALA A 125 16.97 19.50 11.04
C ALA A 125 16.02 20.71 11.08
N GLY A 126 14.74 20.54 10.72
CA GLY A 126 13.73 21.59 10.81
C GLY A 126 13.43 22.03 12.24
N GLU A 127 13.35 21.08 13.17
CA GLU A 127 13.17 21.39 14.61
C GLU A 127 14.36 22.18 15.18
N GLN A 128 15.57 21.80 14.83
CA GLN A 128 16.80 22.45 15.32
C GLN A 128 17.00 23.85 14.72
N SER A 129 16.61 24.07 13.45
CA SER A 129 16.74 25.36 12.79
C SER A 129 15.56 26.30 13.03
N GLY A 130 14.44 25.82 13.55
CA GLY A 130 13.20 26.56 13.69
C GLY A 130 12.39 26.69 12.37
N ASP A 131 12.83 26.03 11.28
CA ASP A 131 12.22 26.06 9.96
C ASP A 131 11.42 24.77 9.68
N LEU A 132 10.69 24.29 10.67
CA LEU A 132 9.98 23.01 10.62
C LEU A 132 8.95 22.95 9.48
N ASP A 133 8.23 24.03 9.21
CA ASP A 133 7.24 24.15 8.15
C ASP A 133 7.87 23.96 6.76
N VAL A 134 9.03 24.54 6.52
CA VAL A 134 9.79 24.40 5.29
C VAL A 134 10.29 22.97 5.12
N MET A 135 10.82 22.38 6.19
CA MET A 135 11.33 21.00 6.15
C MET A 135 10.19 19.98 5.98
N LEU A 136 9.06 20.17 6.62
CA LEU A 136 7.86 19.35 6.41
C LEU A 136 7.37 19.41 4.96
N SER A 137 7.43 20.58 4.31
CA SER A 137 7.08 20.70 2.90
C SER A 137 8.04 19.93 1.99
N ARG A 138 9.34 19.94 2.29
CA ARG A 138 10.34 19.16 1.55
C ARG A 138 10.15 17.66 1.78
N VAL A 139 9.88 17.26 3.01
CA VAL A 139 9.56 15.86 3.37
C VAL A 139 8.33 15.37 2.61
N ALA A 140 7.26 16.16 2.59
CA ALA A 140 6.03 15.82 1.87
C ALA A 140 6.31 15.61 0.37
N SER A 141 7.05 16.52 -0.26
CA SER A 141 7.45 16.40 -1.68
C SER A 141 8.35 15.19 -1.94
N TYR A 142 9.29 14.91 -1.06
CA TYR A 142 10.16 13.74 -1.14
C TYR A 142 9.34 12.43 -1.09
N GLN A 143 8.43 12.34 -0.13
CA GLN A 143 7.59 11.16 0.04
C GLN A 143 6.61 10.97 -1.11
N GLN A 144 6.03 12.06 -1.63
CA GLN A 144 5.15 12.02 -2.79
C GLN A 144 5.89 11.44 -4.00
N ASN A 145 7.09 11.93 -4.29
CA ASN A 145 7.92 11.43 -5.38
C ASN A 145 8.28 9.94 -5.21
N GLU A 146 8.52 9.47 -3.98
CA GLU A 146 8.77 8.05 -3.72
C GLU A 146 7.53 7.19 -4.02
N VAL A 147 6.34 7.63 -3.63
CA VAL A 147 5.08 6.93 -3.95
C VAL A 147 4.87 6.88 -5.46
N GLU A 148 5.06 8.00 -6.16
CA GLU A 148 4.92 8.07 -7.62
C GLU A 148 5.91 7.17 -8.36
N ARG A 149 7.16 7.06 -7.89
CA ARG A 149 8.16 6.12 -8.43
C ARG A 149 7.69 4.67 -8.31
N VAL A 150 7.17 4.28 -7.15
CA VAL A 150 6.68 2.92 -6.93
C VAL A 150 5.47 2.63 -7.81
N VAL A 151 4.51 3.55 -7.89
CA VAL A 151 3.33 3.42 -8.75
C VAL A 151 3.75 3.31 -10.22
N SER A 152 4.65 4.18 -10.68
CA SER A 152 5.16 4.16 -12.06
C SER A 152 5.89 2.86 -12.39
N ALA A 153 6.66 2.31 -11.45
CA ALA A 153 7.32 1.01 -11.63
C ALA A 153 6.31 -0.13 -11.78
N LEU A 154 5.23 -0.13 -10.99
CA LEU A 154 4.16 -1.12 -11.09
C LEU A 154 3.42 -1.02 -12.43
N VAL A 155 3.10 0.20 -12.87
CA VAL A 155 2.43 0.44 -14.17
C VAL A 155 3.29 -0.07 -15.33
N LYS A 156 4.61 0.16 -15.28
CA LYS A 156 5.55 -0.35 -16.31
C LYS A 156 5.62 -1.88 -16.39
N LEU A 157 5.27 -2.60 -15.33
CA LEU A 157 5.20 -4.06 -15.33
C LEU A 157 3.93 -4.59 -16.01
N VAL A 158 2.90 -3.78 -16.14
CA VAL A 158 1.65 -4.19 -16.79
C VAL A 158 1.85 -4.45 -18.28
N GLU A 159 2.66 -3.66 -18.97
CA GLU A 159 2.91 -3.81 -20.41
C GLU A 159 3.52 -5.18 -20.77
N PRO A 160 4.65 -5.63 -20.18
CA PRO A 160 5.18 -6.97 -20.44
C PRO A 160 4.20 -8.08 -20.03
N LEU A 161 3.44 -7.90 -18.97
CA LEU A 161 2.45 -8.88 -18.51
C LEU A 161 1.32 -9.04 -19.53
N MET A 162 0.83 -7.94 -20.09
CA MET A 162 -0.20 -7.96 -21.14
C MET A 162 0.29 -8.66 -22.41
N LEU A 163 1.56 -8.43 -22.82
CA LEU A 163 2.17 -9.12 -23.97
C LEU A 163 2.27 -10.63 -23.72
N LEU A 164 2.66 -11.05 -22.52
CA LEU A 164 2.71 -12.48 -22.15
C LEU A 164 1.33 -13.12 -22.16
N ILE A 165 0.32 -12.44 -21.64
CA ILE A 165 -1.08 -12.92 -21.62
C ILE A 165 -1.60 -13.06 -23.05
N MET A 166 -1.41 -12.03 -23.90
CA MET A 166 -1.86 -12.07 -25.30
C MET A 166 -1.12 -13.16 -26.09
N GLY A 167 0.20 -13.27 -25.93
CA GLY A 167 0.98 -14.35 -26.55
C GLY A 167 0.54 -15.74 -26.10
N GLY A 168 0.24 -15.91 -24.82
CA GLY A 168 -0.31 -17.15 -24.26
C GLY A 168 -1.68 -17.51 -24.84
N ILE A 169 -2.58 -16.54 -25.00
CA ILE A 169 -3.88 -16.75 -25.62
C ILE A 169 -3.74 -17.16 -27.08
N VAL A 170 -2.91 -16.48 -27.86
CA VAL A 170 -2.65 -16.82 -29.27
C VAL A 170 -2.06 -18.22 -29.38
N MET A 171 -1.06 -18.55 -28.55
CA MET A 171 -0.47 -19.89 -28.51
C MET A 171 -1.52 -20.97 -28.19
N PHE A 172 -2.38 -20.71 -27.24
CA PHE A 172 -3.46 -21.63 -26.86
C PHE A 172 -4.44 -21.87 -28.04
N ILE A 173 -4.83 -20.81 -28.77
CA ILE A 173 -5.70 -20.92 -29.94
C ILE A 173 -5.02 -21.75 -31.05
N VAL A 174 -3.74 -21.50 -31.32
CA VAL A 174 -2.99 -22.23 -32.34
C VAL A 174 -2.91 -23.73 -32.00
N ILE A 175 -2.57 -24.07 -30.75
CA ILE A 175 -2.54 -25.46 -30.29
C ILE A 175 -3.92 -26.10 -30.37
N ALA A 176 -4.98 -25.41 -30.01
CA ALA A 176 -6.34 -25.92 -30.07
C ALA A 176 -6.82 -26.25 -31.50
N ILE A 177 -6.29 -25.54 -32.50
CA ILE A 177 -6.59 -25.81 -33.92
C ILE A 177 -5.68 -26.91 -34.49
N LEU A 178 -4.39 -26.92 -34.12
CA LEU A 178 -3.42 -27.90 -34.65
C LEU A 178 -3.63 -29.32 -34.12
N LEU A 179 -4.00 -29.46 -32.84
CA LEU A 179 -4.16 -30.80 -32.23
C LEU A 179 -5.20 -31.67 -32.96
N PRO A 180 -6.43 -31.19 -33.27
CA PRO A 180 -7.39 -31.98 -34.05
C PRO A 180 -6.91 -32.30 -35.48
N MET A 181 -6.22 -31.36 -36.15
CA MET A 181 -5.70 -31.59 -37.51
C MET A 181 -4.62 -32.67 -37.54
N LEU A 182 -3.72 -32.71 -36.56
CA LEU A 182 -2.71 -33.72 -36.43
C LEU A 182 -3.29 -35.09 -36.10
N SER A 183 -4.31 -35.16 -35.29
CA SER A 183 -4.97 -36.42 -34.93
C SER A 183 -5.77 -37.03 -36.11
N MET A 184 -6.31 -36.19 -36.98
CA MET A 184 -6.99 -36.67 -38.20
C MET A 184 -5.98 -37.22 -39.23
N ASN A 185 -4.75 -36.70 -39.30
CA ASN A 185 -3.72 -37.16 -40.24
C ASN A 185 -3.04 -38.48 -39.80
N GLN A 186 -3.27 -38.94 -38.56
CA GLN A 186 -2.78 -40.23 -38.07
C GLN A 186 -3.75 -41.41 -38.31
N LEU A 187 -4.94 -41.12 -38.83
CA LEU A 187 -5.98 -42.12 -39.10
C LEU A 187 -6.11 -42.50 -40.58
N VAL A 188 -5.21 -41.99 -41.42
CA VAL A 188 -4.99 -42.37 -42.83
C VAL A 188 -3.68 -43.09 -42.98
#